data_415afa84b9c7fa6cec72bdcb4498d95e
#
_entry.id   415afa84b9c7fa6cec72bdcb4498d95e
#
_cell.length_a   1.000
_cell.length_b   1.000
_cell.length_c   1.000
_cell.angle_alpha   90.00
_cell.angle_beta   90.00
_cell.angle_gamma   90.00
#
_symmetry.space_group_name_H-M   'P 1'
#
loop_
_entity.id
_entity.type
_entity.pdbx_description
1 polymer ?
#
loop_
_entity_poly.entity_id
_entity_poly.type
_entity_poly.pdbx_seq_one_letter_code
_entity_poly.pdbx_strand_id
1 'polypeptide(L)'
;LLIIDSIQTLATEAVDSIPGSLSQIRECTNTLLRFSKENTISTILIGHITKDGQLAGPKILEHMVDTVLQFEGDQQYMYRILRSMKNRFGSTSEIGIYEMLQSGLRQVTNPSELLLSNHDQELSGIAVSATVEGVRPILLEVQSLVSTAAYGVPQRSATGFDSRRLNMLLAVLEKRVGFKSVSYTHLTLP
;
A
#
# COMPACT_ATOMS: atom_id res chain seq x y z
N LEU A 1 7.34 23.25 -14.96
CA LEU A 1 7.21 22.38 -13.78
C LEU A 1 8.00 22.99 -12.63
N LEU A 2 7.35 23.13 -11.47
CA LEU A 2 7.96 23.54 -10.21
C LEU A 2 7.92 22.35 -9.24
N ILE A 3 9.04 22.01 -8.61
CA ILE A 3 9.14 20.95 -7.60
C ILE A 3 9.69 21.55 -6.32
N ILE A 4 9.03 21.31 -5.19
CA ILE A 4 9.40 21.83 -3.88
C ILE A 4 9.58 20.66 -2.92
N ASP A 5 10.80 20.48 -2.44
CA ASP A 5 11.20 19.47 -1.45
C ASP A 5 11.89 20.19 -0.28
N SER A 6 11.20 20.38 0.83
CA SER A 6 9.84 20.00 1.18
C SER A 6 9.01 21.23 1.53
N ILE A 7 7.69 21.09 1.48
CA ILE A 7 6.78 22.19 1.88
C ILE A 7 6.98 22.60 3.35
N GLN A 8 7.44 21.70 4.21
CA GLN A 8 7.68 21.97 5.64
C GLN A 8 8.88 22.91 5.89
N THR A 9 9.79 23.05 4.95
CA THR A 9 10.97 23.91 5.09
C THR A 9 10.71 25.36 4.66
N LEU A 10 9.57 25.60 4.01
CA LEU A 10 9.22 26.94 3.56
C LEU A 10 8.65 27.78 4.71
N ALA A 11 8.94 29.06 4.65
CA ALA A 11 8.39 30.07 5.55
C ALA A 11 8.04 31.34 4.78
N THR A 12 7.05 32.08 5.28
CA THR A 12 6.66 33.40 4.80
C THR A 12 6.56 34.36 5.97
N GLU A 13 6.90 35.60 5.73
CA GLU A 13 6.77 36.69 6.73
C GLU A 13 5.30 37.11 6.98
N ALA A 14 4.39 36.65 6.12
CA ALA A 14 2.95 36.92 6.24
C ALA A 14 2.30 36.29 7.48
N VAL A 15 2.97 35.32 8.11
CA VAL A 15 2.47 34.59 9.28
C VAL A 15 3.56 34.52 10.33
N ASP A 16 3.27 35.06 11.54
CA ASP A 16 4.17 35.03 12.67
C ASP A 16 4.13 33.64 13.36
N SER A 17 4.82 32.67 12.77
CA SER A 17 4.95 31.32 13.31
C SER A 17 6.22 30.64 12.77
N ILE A 18 6.68 29.62 13.47
CA ILE A 18 7.91 28.89 13.09
C ILE A 18 7.73 28.11 11.77
N PRO A 19 8.80 27.97 10.96
CA PRO A 19 8.79 27.10 9.77
C PRO A 19 8.30 25.69 10.12
N GLY A 20 7.53 25.06 9.21
CA GLY A 20 6.94 23.74 9.44
C GLY A 20 5.68 23.72 10.32
N SER A 21 5.26 24.84 10.89
CA SER A 21 3.97 24.94 11.56
C SER A 21 2.81 24.84 10.56
N LEU A 22 1.63 24.41 11.04
CA LEU A 22 0.43 24.29 10.20
C LEU A 22 0.05 25.58 9.49
N SER A 23 0.18 26.72 10.18
CA SER A 23 -0.11 28.04 9.63
C SER A 23 0.86 28.42 8.51
N GLN A 24 2.15 28.17 8.70
CA GLN A 24 3.17 28.41 7.67
C GLN A 24 2.95 27.52 6.44
N ILE A 25 2.78 26.22 6.65
CA ILE A 25 2.54 25.28 5.56
C ILE A 25 1.31 25.68 4.74
N ARG A 26 0.22 26.07 5.43
CA ARG A 26 -1.01 26.50 4.76
C ARG A 26 -0.79 27.77 3.93
N GLU A 27 -0.13 28.77 4.48
CA GLU A 27 0.06 30.05 3.79
C GLU A 27 1.05 29.92 2.63
N CYS A 28 2.16 29.21 2.82
CA CYS A 28 3.08 28.91 1.73
C CYS A 28 2.38 28.14 0.59
N THR A 29 1.54 27.13 0.94
CA THR A 29 0.79 26.38 -0.05
C THR A 29 -0.21 27.26 -0.80
N ASN A 30 -0.95 28.13 -0.12
CA ASN A 30 -1.88 29.06 -0.77
C ASN A 30 -1.15 29.96 -1.78
N THR A 31 -0.02 30.51 -1.39
CA THR A 31 0.81 31.37 -2.26
C THR A 31 1.30 30.61 -3.50
N LEU A 32 1.80 29.37 -3.31
CA LEU A 32 2.25 28.52 -4.39
C LEU A 32 1.12 28.10 -5.34
N LEU A 33 -0.04 27.74 -4.81
CA LEU A 33 -1.21 27.40 -5.63
C LEU A 33 -1.70 28.57 -6.46
N ARG A 34 -1.70 29.78 -5.88
CA ARG A 34 -2.06 31.01 -6.62
C ARG A 34 -1.05 31.25 -7.73
N PHE A 35 0.25 31.24 -7.42
CA PHE A 35 1.33 31.39 -8.40
C PHE A 35 1.21 30.37 -9.55
N SER A 36 0.97 29.09 -9.22
CA SER A 36 0.84 28.02 -10.18
C SER A 36 -0.32 28.24 -11.14
N LYS A 37 -1.47 28.69 -10.63
CA LYS A 37 -2.67 28.98 -11.44
C LYS A 37 -2.49 30.19 -12.32
N GLU A 38 -1.94 31.28 -11.79
CA GLU A 38 -1.72 32.52 -12.53
C GLU A 38 -0.72 32.34 -13.69
N ASN A 39 0.28 31.46 -13.50
CA ASN A 39 1.33 31.23 -14.48
C ASN A 39 1.15 29.93 -15.29
N THR A 40 0.08 29.18 -15.04
CA THR A 40 -0.18 27.88 -15.72
C THR A 40 1.01 26.90 -15.55
N ILE A 41 1.59 26.86 -14.35
CA ILE A 41 2.74 26.01 -14.02
C ILE A 41 2.27 24.81 -13.19
N SER A 42 2.54 23.58 -13.66
CA SER A 42 2.35 22.38 -12.85
C SER A 42 3.32 22.40 -11.66
N THR A 43 2.81 22.16 -10.46
CA THR A 43 3.61 22.20 -9.23
C THR A 43 3.48 20.90 -8.45
N ILE A 44 4.63 20.35 -8.02
CA ILE A 44 4.72 19.18 -7.15
C ILE A 44 5.26 19.66 -5.80
N LEU A 45 4.45 19.44 -4.76
CA LEU A 45 4.83 19.70 -3.37
C LEU A 45 5.16 18.37 -2.69
N ILE A 46 6.39 18.23 -2.22
CA ILE A 46 6.82 17.05 -1.47
C ILE A 46 6.65 17.34 0.01
N GLY A 47 5.98 16.43 0.71
CA GLY A 47 5.76 16.49 2.14
C GLY A 47 6.11 15.18 2.83
N HIS A 48 6.63 15.26 4.04
CA HIS A 48 6.98 14.09 4.84
C HIS A 48 5.82 13.70 5.75
N ILE A 49 5.54 12.40 5.81
CA ILE A 49 4.59 11.82 6.77
C ILE A 49 5.31 11.51 8.09
N THR A 50 4.59 11.61 9.21
CA THR A 50 5.09 11.16 10.52
C THR A 50 5.09 9.63 10.59
N LYS A 51 5.78 9.08 11.62
CA LYS A 51 5.83 7.62 11.86
C LYS A 51 4.45 6.97 12.02
N ASP A 52 3.45 7.73 12.40
CA ASP A 52 2.06 7.28 12.55
C ASP A 52 1.27 7.31 11.22
N GLY A 53 1.95 7.48 10.08
CA GLY A 53 1.33 7.57 8.76
C GLY A 53 0.48 8.82 8.55
N GLN A 54 0.49 9.73 9.51
CA GLN A 54 -0.16 11.03 9.37
C GLN A 54 0.87 12.04 8.86
N LEU A 55 0.49 12.79 7.84
CA LEU A 55 1.27 13.94 7.44
C LEU A 55 1.33 14.93 8.62
N ALA A 56 2.48 15.37 9.07
CA ALA A 56 2.60 16.50 9.98
C ALA A 56 2.06 17.76 9.27
N GLY A 57 0.82 18.08 9.56
CA GLY A 57 0.13 19.21 8.95
C GLY A 57 -0.66 18.98 7.66
N PRO A 58 -1.08 17.82 7.30
CA PRO A 58 -1.38 17.48 5.91
C PRO A 58 -2.79 17.12 5.51
N LYS A 59 -3.68 16.79 6.39
CA LYS A 59 -5.10 16.75 5.98
C LYS A 59 -5.55 18.08 5.37
N ILE A 60 -4.94 19.19 5.80
CA ILE A 60 -5.18 20.50 5.21
C ILE A 60 -4.69 20.56 3.77
N LEU A 61 -3.48 20.07 3.48
CA LEU A 61 -2.91 20.07 2.13
C LEU A 61 -3.70 19.18 1.17
N GLU A 62 -4.16 18.03 1.62
CA GLU A 62 -4.99 17.13 0.82
C GLU A 62 -6.25 17.81 0.26
N HIS A 63 -6.84 18.74 1.04
CA HIS A 63 -8.01 19.50 0.57
C HIS A 63 -7.64 20.61 -0.40
N MET A 64 -6.42 21.14 -0.33
CA MET A 64 -5.98 22.28 -1.13
C MET A 64 -5.50 21.90 -2.52
N VAL A 65 -4.86 20.72 -2.67
CA VAL A 65 -4.26 20.26 -3.93
C VAL A 65 -5.24 19.43 -4.77
N ASP A 66 -4.97 19.29 -6.05
CA ASP A 66 -5.81 18.55 -6.99
C ASP A 66 -5.56 17.04 -6.93
N THR A 67 -4.31 16.64 -6.71
CA THR A 67 -3.88 15.24 -6.65
C THR A 67 -3.01 15.01 -5.42
N VAL A 68 -3.22 13.89 -4.74
CA VAL A 68 -2.39 13.44 -3.63
C VAL A 68 -1.86 12.06 -3.96
N LEU A 69 -0.54 11.94 -4.01
CA LEU A 69 0.16 10.68 -4.21
C LEU A 69 0.89 10.33 -2.92
N GLN A 70 0.78 9.09 -2.49
CA GLN A 70 1.47 8.58 -1.31
C GLN A 70 2.43 7.48 -1.72
N PHE A 71 3.68 7.59 -1.24
CA PHE A 71 4.67 6.53 -1.32
C PHE A 71 4.58 5.68 -0.05
N GLU A 72 4.23 4.41 -0.23
CA GLU A 72 4.18 3.41 0.83
C GLU A 72 5.37 2.47 0.68
N GLY A 73 5.97 2.08 1.80
CA GLY A 73 7.06 1.10 1.78
C GLY A 73 7.34 0.56 3.16
N ASP A 74 7.59 -0.73 3.23
CA ASP A 74 8.06 -1.40 4.42
C ASP A 74 9.60 -1.41 4.41
N GLN A 75 10.22 -1.30 5.59
CA GLN A 75 11.67 -1.43 5.74
C GLN A 75 12.17 -2.85 5.46
N GLN A 76 11.30 -3.85 5.57
CA GLN A 76 11.62 -5.25 5.33
C GLN A 76 11.58 -5.65 3.86
N TYR A 77 10.86 -4.88 3.02
CA TYR A 77 10.71 -5.19 1.60
C TYR A 77 11.40 -4.14 0.72
N MET A 78 12.07 -4.61 -0.33
CA MET A 78 12.73 -3.75 -1.32
C MET A 78 11.74 -3.00 -2.23
N TYR A 79 10.44 -3.20 -2.05
CA TYR A 79 9.41 -2.61 -2.90
C TYR A 79 8.80 -1.37 -2.28
N ARG A 80 8.38 -0.47 -3.17
CA ARG A 80 7.66 0.76 -2.84
C ARG A 80 6.41 0.84 -3.69
N ILE A 81 5.30 1.20 -3.08
CA ILE A 81 4.01 1.37 -3.76
C ILE A 81 3.70 2.87 -3.80
N LEU A 82 3.47 3.39 -4.99
CA LEU A 82 2.93 4.73 -5.21
C LEU A 82 1.43 4.62 -5.41
N ARG A 83 0.67 5.18 -4.49
CA ARG A 83 -0.79 5.12 -4.48
C ARG A 83 -1.39 6.52 -4.64
N SER A 84 -2.42 6.63 -5.47
CA SER A 84 -3.22 7.85 -5.56
C SER A 84 -4.27 7.86 -4.46
N MET A 85 -4.13 8.78 -3.49
CA MET A 85 -5.09 8.97 -2.40
C MET A 85 -6.23 9.91 -2.80
N LYS A 86 -5.96 10.84 -3.70
CA LYS A 86 -6.89 11.80 -4.25
C LYS A 86 -6.50 12.16 -5.68
N ASN A 87 -7.49 12.24 -6.55
CA ASN A 87 -7.30 12.74 -7.92
C ASN A 87 -8.60 13.40 -8.40
N ARG A 88 -8.59 14.70 -8.61
CA ARG A 88 -9.78 15.44 -9.11
C ARG A 88 -10.10 15.15 -10.56
N PHE A 89 -9.12 14.74 -11.34
CA PHE A 89 -9.21 14.64 -12.79
C PHE A 89 -9.20 13.21 -13.31
N GLY A 90 -9.15 12.22 -12.41
CA GLY A 90 -9.08 10.82 -12.81
C GLY A 90 -9.30 9.84 -11.67
N SER A 91 -9.09 8.56 -11.96
CA SER A 91 -9.22 7.47 -11.00
C SER A 91 -8.13 7.52 -9.93
N THR A 92 -8.46 7.07 -8.73
CA THR A 92 -7.51 6.79 -7.64
C THR A 92 -7.18 5.30 -7.52
N SER A 93 -7.74 4.47 -8.41
CA SER A 93 -7.55 3.02 -8.37
C SER A 93 -6.24 2.55 -9.02
N GLU A 94 -5.44 3.46 -9.56
CA GLU A 94 -4.13 3.14 -10.15
C GLU A 94 -3.04 3.10 -9.08
N ILE A 95 -2.18 2.09 -9.17
CA ILE A 95 -0.99 1.96 -8.33
C ILE A 95 0.28 1.81 -9.18
N GLY A 96 1.37 2.39 -8.72
CA GLY A 96 2.72 2.15 -9.25
C GLY A 96 3.51 1.30 -8.27
N ILE A 97 4.17 0.25 -8.75
CA ILE A 97 5.04 -0.58 -7.93
C ILE A 97 6.48 -0.37 -8.40
N TYR A 98 7.35 -0.13 -7.46
CA TYR A 98 8.77 0.15 -7.69
C TYR A 98 9.63 -0.71 -6.79
N GLU A 99 10.75 -1.16 -7.33
CA GLU A 99 11.79 -1.84 -6.59
C GLU A 99 12.91 -0.86 -6.24
N MET A 100 13.38 -0.90 -5.00
CA MET A 100 14.49 -0.08 -4.54
C MET A 100 15.80 -0.81 -4.83
N LEU A 101 16.56 -0.31 -5.78
CA LEU A 101 17.90 -0.79 -6.12
C LEU A 101 18.97 0.18 -5.62
N GLN A 102 20.24 -0.23 -5.63
CA GLN A 102 21.35 0.68 -5.35
C GLN A 102 21.44 1.85 -6.33
N SER A 103 20.97 1.66 -7.57
CA SER A 103 20.91 2.68 -8.61
C SER A 103 19.66 3.59 -8.52
N GLY A 104 18.75 3.36 -7.58
CA GLY A 104 17.49 4.08 -7.42
C GLY A 104 16.25 3.21 -7.63
N LEU A 105 15.12 3.84 -7.91
CA LEU A 105 13.84 3.15 -8.09
C LEU A 105 13.72 2.60 -9.52
N ARG A 106 13.38 1.32 -9.62
CA ARG A 106 13.02 0.64 -10.86
C ARG A 106 11.53 0.33 -10.88
N GLN A 107 10.83 0.68 -11.94
CA GLN A 107 9.42 0.31 -12.10
C GLN A 107 9.27 -1.20 -12.27
N VAL A 108 8.32 -1.78 -11.54
CA VAL A 108 7.88 -3.17 -11.69
C VAL A 108 6.68 -3.20 -12.62
N THR A 109 6.87 -3.72 -13.82
CA THR A 109 5.82 -3.79 -14.84
C THR A 109 4.84 -4.95 -14.60
N ASN A 110 5.33 -6.06 -14.07
CA ASN A 110 4.54 -7.25 -13.76
C ASN A 110 4.68 -7.65 -12.27
N PRO A 111 3.80 -7.15 -11.39
CA PRO A 111 3.84 -7.50 -9.97
C PRO A 111 3.65 -8.99 -9.69
N SER A 112 2.94 -9.70 -10.57
CA SER A 112 2.67 -11.13 -10.39
C SER A 112 3.95 -11.97 -10.39
N GLU A 113 4.99 -11.57 -11.15
CA GLU A 113 6.28 -12.26 -11.15
C GLU A 113 7.00 -12.22 -9.80
N LEU A 114 6.71 -11.21 -8.98
CA LEU A 114 7.30 -11.06 -7.65
C LEU A 114 6.60 -11.91 -6.59
N LEU A 115 5.31 -12.20 -6.81
CA LEU A 115 4.44 -12.90 -5.86
C LEU A 115 4.25 -14.37 -6.19
N LEU A 116 4.82 -14.81 -7.30
CA LEU A 116 4.85 -16.20 -7.72
C LEU A 116 6.27 -16.72 -7.53
N SER A 117 6.42 -17.77 -6.71
CA SER A 117 7.70 -18.44 -6.55
C SER A 117 7.98 -19.34 -7.75
N ASN A 118 9.20 -19.27 -8.29
CA ASN A 118 9.65 -20.24 -9.30
C ASN A 118 9.98 -21.54 -8.60
N HIS A 119 9.05 -22.47 -8.59
CA HIS A 119 9.29 -23.82 -8.10
C HIS A 119 9.60 -24.73 -9.27
N ASP A 120 10.78 -25.36 -9.27
CA ASP A 120 11.16 -26.37 -10.26
C ASP A 120 10.38 -27.69 -10.09
N GLN A 121 9.63 -27.83 -9.00
CA GLN A 121 8.83 -29.00 -8.66
C GLN A 121 7.42 -28.58 -8.22
N GLU A 122 6.43 -29.39 -8.55
CA GLU A 122 5.07 -29.26 -8.03
C GLU A 122 5.09 -29.55 -6.52
N LEU A 123 4.89 -28.52 -5.71
CA LEU A 123 4.79 -28.64 -4.27
C LEU A 123 3.32 -28.74 -3.85
N SER A 124 3.03 -29.70 -2.98
CA SER A 124 1.71 -29.80 -2.37
C SER A 124 1.43 -28.64 -1.43
N GLY A 125 0.19 -28.17 -1.39
CA GLY A 125 -0.22 -27.09 -0.50
C GLY A 125 0.02 -25.70 -1.08
N ILE A 126 0.36 -25.59 -2.36
CA ILE A 126 0.53 -24.32 -3.06
C ILE A 126 -0.55 -24.19 -4.13
N ALA A 127 -1.20 -23.05 -4.20
CA ALA A 127 -2.18 -22.72 -5.22
C ALA A 127 -1.99 -21.27 -5.68
N VAL A 128 -2.05 -21.05 -6.99
CA VAL A 128 -2.07 -19.71 -7.56
C VAL A 128 -3.49 -19.17 -7.49
N SER A 129 -3.63 -17.99 -6.92
CA SER A 129 -4.88 -17.26 -6.84
C SER A 129 -4.75 -15.89 -7.49
N ALA A 130 -5.85 -15.19 -7.68
CA ALA A 130 -5.87 -13.84 -8.20
C ALA A 130 -6.54 -12.90 -7.19
N THR A 131 -5.96 -11.74 -7.01
CA THR A 131 -6.56 -10.60 -6.30
C THR A 131 -6.62 -9.40 -7.23
N VAL A 132 -7.41 -8.39 -6.84
CA VAL A 132 -7.47 -7.13 -7.57
C VAL A 132 -7.04 -6.02 -6.62
N GLU A 133 -6.00 -5.31 -7.00
CA GLU A 133 -5.54 -4.12 -6.30
C GLU A 133 -5.80 -2.90 -7.18
N GLY A 134 -6.76 -2.09 -6.75
CA GLY A 134 -7.30 -1.03 -7.60
C GLY A 134 -8.02 -1.59 -8.83
N VAL A 135 -7.47 -1.38 -10.02
CA VAL A 135 -7.98 -1.94 -11.30
C VAL A 135 -7.08 -3.04 -11.87
N ARG A 136 -5.98 -3.38 -11.19
CA ARG A 136 -5.00 -4.36 -11.67
C ARG A 136 -5.26 -5.73 -11.07
N PRO A 137 -5.47 -6.77 -11.88
CA PRO A 137 -5.41 -8.14 -11.41
C PRO A 137 -3.95 -8.51 -11.11
N ILE A 138 -3.73 -9.11 -9.95
CA ILE A 138 -2.41 -9.57 -9.50
C ILE A 138 -2.55 -11.04 -9.14
N LEU A 139 -1.67 -11.86 -9.68
CA LEU A 139 -1.54 -13.26 -9.30
C LEU A 139 -0.67 -13.33 -8.03
N LEU A 140 -1.07 -14.19 -7.12
CA LEU A 140 -0.33 -14.45 -5.89
C LEU A 140 -0.38 -15.93 -5.55
N GLU A 141 0.60 -16.37 -4.81
CA GLU A 141 0.70 -17.73 -4.33
C GLU A 141 0.05 -17.84 -2.95
N VAL A 142 -0.87 -18.79 -2.81
CA VAL A 142 -1.49 -19.14 -1.53
C VAL A 142 -0.83 -20.43 -1.05
N GLN A 143 -0.21 -20.39 0.11
CA GLN A 143 0.42 -21.54 0.72
C GLN A 143 -0.45 -22.08 1.85
N SER A 144 -0.58 -23.41 1.91
CA SER A 144 -1.38 -24.12 2.91
C SER A 144 -0.59 -25.30 3.45
N LEU A 145 -0.46 -25.39 4.74
CA LEU A 145 0.13 -26.52 5.44
C LEU A 145 -0.94 -27.20 6.29
N VAL A 146 -1.12 -28.50 6.05
CA VAL A 146 -2.01 -29.35 6.84
C VAL A 146 -1.19 -30.46 7.47
N SER A 147 -1.23 -30.57 8.78
CA SER A 147 -0.54 -31.62 9.54
C SER A 147 -1.47 -32.20 10.61
N THR A 148 -1.09 -33.36 11.15
CA THR A 148 -1.79 -33.94 12.32
C THR A 148 -1.55 -33.06 13.56
N ALA A 149 -2.58 -32.89 14.38
CA ALA A 149 -2.48 -32.12 15.61
C ALA A 149 -1.52 -32.78 16.62
N ALA A 150 -0.39 -32.15 16.88
CA ALA A 150 0.64 -32.69 17.78
C ALA A 150 0.19 -32.82 19.24
N TYR A 151 -0.81 -32.02 19.66
CA TYR A 151 -1.27 -31.92 21.06
C TYR A 151 -2.77 -32.26 21.21
N GLY A 152 -3.35 -32.99 20.27
CA GLY A 152 -4.75 -33.45 20.36
C GLY A 152 -5.82 -32.38 20.14
N VAL A 153 -5.46 -31.11 20.07
CA VAL A 153 -6.39 -30.01 19.81
C VAL A 153 -6.07 -29.40 18.43
N PRO A 154 -7.02 -29.45 17.47
CA PRO A 154 -6.84 -28.83 16.18
C PRO A 154 -6.68 -27.31 16.28
N GLN A 155 -5.63 -26.76 15.70
CA GLN A 155 -5.41 -25.33 15.61
C GLN A 155 -5.48 -24.87 14.16
N ARG A 156 -5.96 -23.66 13.95
CA ARG A 156 -6.01 -23.01 12.64
C ARG A 156 -5.39 -21.64 12.75
N SER A 157 -4.44 -21.36 11.87
CA SER A 157 -3.79 -20.06 11.77
C SER A 157 -3.90 -19.56 10.33
N ALA A 158 -4.00 -18.26 10.16
CA ALA A 158 -4.00 -17.61 8.85
C ALA A 158 -3.17 -16.32 8.93
N THR A 159 -2.32 -16.11 7.95
CA THR A 159 -1.53 -14.89 7.77
C THR A 159 -1.91 -14.27 6.43
N GLY A 160 -2.14 -12.96 6.39
CA GLY A 160 -2.61 -12.27 5.19
C GLY A 160 -4.08 -12.55 4.83
N PHE A 161 -4.80 -13.32 5.64
CA PHE A 161 -6.17 -13.72 5.41
C PHE A 161 -6.99 -13.66 6.70
N ASP A 162 -8.26 -13.23 6.62
CA ASP A 162 -9.15 -13.16 7.80
C ASP A 162 -9.49 -14.57 8.30
N SER A 163 -9.10 -14.89 9.55
CA SER A 163 -9.27 -16.20 10.14
C SER A 163 -10.73 -16.60 10.36
N ARG A 164 -11.64 -15.64 10.57
CA ARG A 164 -13.09 -15.91 10.70
C ARG A 164 -13.66 -16.34 9.37
N ARG A 165 -13.25 -15.65 8.28
CA ARG A 165 -13.63 -16.00 6.92
C ARG A 165 -13.10 -17.38 6.53
N LEU A 166 -11.85 -17.71 6.88
CA LEU A 166 -11.29 -19.05 6.68
C LEU A 166 -12.13 -20.12 7.38
N ASN A 167 -12.45 -19.93 8.66
CA ASN A 167 -13.24 -20.89 9.43
C ASN A 167 -14.65 -21.10 8.84
N MET A 168 -15.27 -20.02 8.36
CA MET A 168 -16.58 -20.11 7.69
C MET A 168 -16.49 -20.91 6.38
N LEU A 169 -15.47 -20.65 5.56
CA LEU A 169 -15.27 -21.39 4.29
C LEU A 169 -14.98 -22.87 4.55
N LEU A 170 -14.15 -23.19 5.54
CA LEU A 170 -13.89 -24.57 5.92
C LEU A 170 -15.15 -25.29 6.42
N ALA A 171 -16.00 -24.63 7.21
CA ALA A 171 -17.28 -25.20 7.65
C ALA A 171 -18.25 -25.47 6.48
N VAL A 172 -18.25 -24.59 5.45
CA VAL A 172 -19.03 -24.82 4.22
C VAL A 172 -18.49 -26.01 3.44
N LEU A 173 -17.18 -26.13 3.28
CA LEU A 173 -16.54 -27.27 2.61
C LEU A 173 -16.81 -28.58 3.34
N GLU A 174 -16.69 -28.60 4.66
CA GLU A 174 -17.01 -29.78 5.47
C GLU A 174 -18.47 -30.21 5.28
N LYS A 175 -19.41 -29.26 5.34
CA LYS A 175 -20.83 -29.55 5.21
C LYS A 175 -21.25 -29.97 3.80
N ARG A 176 -20.68 -29.34 2.75
CA ARG A 176 -21.12 -29.53 1.35
C ARG A 176 -20.36 -30.62 0.62
N VAL A 177 -19.09 -30.79 0.92
CA VAL A 177 -18.16 -31.68 0.19
C VAL A 177 -17.76 -32.88 1.04
N GLY A 178 -18.08 -32.91 2.35
CA GLY A 178 -17.67 -33.95 3.27
C GLY A 178 -16.19 -33.92 3.62
N PHE A 179 -15.52 -32.80 3.32
CA PHE A 179 -14.10 -32.61 3.61
C PHE A 179 -13.91 -32.42 5.11
N LYS A 180 -13.25 -33.38 5.78
CA LYS A 180 -12.99 -33.31 7.21
C LYS A 180 -11.68 -32.58 7.49
N SER A 181 -11.75 -31.29 7.81
CA SER A 181 -10.59 -30.48 8.19
C SER A 181 -10.31 -30.57 9.69
N VAL A 182 -10.08 -31.76 10.20
CA VAL A 182 -9.89 -32.03 11.64
C VAL A 182 -8.46 -31.82 12.09
N SER A 183 -7.55 -31.45 11.19
CA SER A 183 -6.11 -31.33 11.42
C SER A 183 -5.67 -29.87 11.48
N TYR A 184 -4.49 -29.65 12.00
CA TYR A 184 -3.82 -28.34 12.04
C TYR A 184 -3.74 -27.75 10.62
N THR A 185 -4.32 -26.58 10.40
CA THR A 185 -4.27 -25.89 9.11
C THR A 185 -3.60 -24.54 9.30
N HIS A 186 -2.50 -24.31 8.59
CA HIS A 186 -1.82 -23.03 8.50
C HIS A 186 -1.93 -22.50 7.07
N LEU A 187 -2.47 -21.31 6.90
CA LEU A 187 -2.61 -20.62 5.62
C LEU A 187 -1.80 -19.32 5.67
N THR A 188 -0.90 -19.14 4.71
CA THR A 188 -0.15 -17.91 4.53
C THR A 188 -0.41 -17.31 3.15
N LEU A 189 -0.60 -16.01 3.12
CA LEU A 189 -0.48 -15.19 1.92
C LEU A 189 0.83 -14.41 2.01
N PRO A 190 1.50 -14.17 0.91
CA PRO A 190 2.70 -13.35 0.87
C PRO A 190 2.42 -11.91 1.29
#